data_3301b791a0330b644de8f3c53c7b19fe
#
_entry.id   3301b791a0330b644de8f3c53c7b19fe
#
_cell.length_a   1.000
_cell.length_b   1.000
_cell.length_c   1.000
_cell.angle_alpha   90.00
_cell.angle_beta   90.00
_cell.angle_gamma   90.00
#
_symmetry.space_group_name_H-M   'P 1'
#
loop_
_entity.id
_entity.type
_entity.pdbx_description
1 polymer ?
#
loop_
_entity_poly.entity_id
_entity_poly.type
_entity_poly.pdbx_seq_one_letter_code
_entity_poly.pdbx_strand_id
1 'polypeptide(L)'
;RICEIKNAGLEVIHIIHRHEIPDQAIFHVEAALIDSYAGLSNEQGGHGSNSYGPMHTAQIIEKYSLPDIDWEPEEKLVIININNLQNRSDVDEIYNQVKGHWRISLSRAQKTEFVIAAVRGVAIGIFTAEKWMKSKDYNNRCCFKGKPAPAIVWDEFIGHRGKRLTNDGMKHIQNPIRYWNV
;
A
#
# COMPACT_ATOMS: atom_id res chain seq x y z
N ARG A 1 23.87 -16.49 1.02
CA ARG A 1 23.49 -17.29 -0.16
C ARG A 1 24.60 -17.41 -1.20
N ILE A 2 25.22 -16.31 -1.68
CA ILE A 2 26.35 -16.37 -2.64
C ILE A 2 27.52 -17.19 -2.07
N CYS A 3 27.89 -16.98 -0.80
CA CYS A 3 28.96 -17.75 -0.15
C CYS A 3 28.59 -19.24 -0.04
N GLU A 4 27.35 -19.58 0.24
CA GLU A 4 26.86 -20.96 0.32
C GLU A 4 26.96 -21.66 -1.04
N ILE A 5 26.57 -20.97 -2.13
CA ILE A 5 26.67 -21.48 -3.49
C ILE A 5 28.15 -21.79 -3.85
N LYS A 6 29.05 -20.83 -3.55
CA LYS A 6 30.50 -21.01 -3.79
C LYS A 6 31.09 -22.13 -2.94
N ASN A 7 30.70 -22.24 -1.66
CA ASN A 7 31.15 -23.29 -0.77
C ASN A 7 30.66 -24.68 -1.21
N ALA A 8 29.54 -24.76 -1.92
CA ALA A 8 29.04 -25.97 -2.54
C ALA A 8 29.73 -26.33 -3.87
N GLY A 9 30.75 -25.57 -4.28
CA GLY A 9 31.50 -25.79 -5.53
C GLY A 9 30.75 -25.34 -6.79
N LEU A 10 29.68 -24.55 -6.65
CA LEU A 10 28.92 -24.05 -7.78
C LEU A 10 29.37 -22.64 -8.18
N GLU A 11 29.25 -22.31 -9.45
CA GLU A 11 29.52 -20.98 -9.97
C GLU A 11 28.33 -20.03 -9.78
N VAL A 12 28.63 -18.77 -9.51
CA VAL A 12 27.67 -17.67 -9.52
C VAL A 12 27.79 -16.94 -10.85
N ILE A 13 26.75 -17.05 -11.67
CA ILE A 13 26.68 -16.36 -12.96
C ILE A 13 26.14 -14.95 -12.73
N HIS A 14 26.81 -13.96 -13.32
CA HIS A 14 26.41 -12.56 -13.28
C HIS A 14 25.87 -12.19 -14.67
N ILE A 15 24.60 -11.72 -14.72
CA ILE A 15 23.98 -11.25 -15.94
C ILE A 15 23.62 -9.79 -15.77
N ILE A 16 24.11 -8.94 -16.68
CA ILE A 16 23.72 -7.54 -16.76
C ILE A 16 22.53 -7.44 -17.71
N HIS A 17 21.35 -7.19 -17.16
CA HIS A 17 20.14 -7.05 -17.96
C HIS A 17 20.11 -5.74 -18.75
N ARG A 18 20.63 -4.66 -18.18
CA ARG A 18 20.71 -3.34 -18.81
C ARG A 18 21.83 -2.50 -18.17
N HIS A 19 22.49 -1.70 -18.96
CA HIS A 19 23.48 -0.70 -18.53
C HIS A 19 23.09 0.69 -19.04
N GLU A 20 23.78 1.73 -18.59
CA GLU A 20 23.50 3.13 -18.97
C GLU A 20 22.05 3.55 -18.66
N ILE A 21 21.53 3.12 -17.50
CA ILE A 21 20.17 3.47 -17.07
C ILE A 21 20.22 4.88 -16.45
N PRO A 22 19.40 5.84 -16.90
CA PRO A 22 19.26 7.13 -16.23
C PRO A 22 18.82 6.97 -14.77
N ASP A 23 19.37 7.79 -13.86
CA ASP A 23 19.12 7.66 -12.41
C ASP A 23 17.64 7.61 -12.06
N GLN A 24 16.80 8.43 -12.72
CA GLN A 24 15.36 8.47 -12.48
C GLN A 24 14.63 7.19 -12.93
N ALA A 25 15.25 6.35 -13.77
CA ALA A 25 14.66 5.12 -14.27
C ALA A 25 15.12 3.85 -13.52
N ILE A 26 16.17 3.94 -12.69
CA ILE A 26 16.79 2.77 -12.02
C ILE A 26 15.76 1.98 -11.23
N PHE A 27 15.00 2.65 -10.35
CA PHE A 27 14.00 1.99 -9.50
C PHE A 27 12.83 1.37 -10.28
N HIS A 28 12.46 1.95 -11.43
CA HIS A 28 11.43 1.36 -12.30
C HIS A 28 11.92 0.10 -13.01
N VAL A 29 13.18 0.10 -13.45
CA VAL A 29 13.79 -1.07 -14.08
C VAL A 29 13.98 -2.19 -13.06
N GLU A 30 14.48 -1.88 -11.87
CA GLU A 30 14.60 -2.85 -10.77
C GLU A 30 13.24 -3.45 -10.42
N ALA A 31 12.22 -2.63 -10.24
CA ALA A 31 10.87 -3.09 -9.92
C ALA A 31 10.30 -4.00 -11.02
N ALA A 32 10.45 -3.64 -12.28
CA ALA A 32 9.99 -4.46 -13.41
C ALA A 32 10.71 -5.82 -13.46
N LEU A 33 11.99 -5.88 -13.15
CA LEU A 33 12.74 -7.13 -13.07
C LEU A 33 12.27 -7.98 -11.89
N ILE A 34 12.13 -7.39 -10.70
CA ILE A 34 11.62 -8.10 -9.50
C ILE A 34 10.23 -8.67 -9.77
N ASP A 35 9.35 -7.89 -10.38
CA ASP A 35 7.98 -8.31 -10.68
C ASP A 35 7.91 -9.40 -11.78
N SER A 36 8.93 -9.50 -12.65
CA SER A 36 8.96 -10.44 -13.78
C SER A 36 9.61 -11.78 -13.46
N TYR A 37 10.54 -11.81 -12.51
CA TYR A 37 11.25 -13.03 -12.17
C TYR A 37 10.69 -13.70 -10.92
N ALA A 38 10.10 -14.87 -11.07
CA ALA A 38 9.64 -15.67 -9.94
C ALA A 38 10.81 -16.27 -9.15
N GLY A 39 10.66 -16.37 -7.84
CA GLY A 39 11.64 -17.04 -6.98
C GLY A 39 12.90 -16.25 -6.64
N LEU A 40 12.90 -14.95 -6.87
CA LEU A 40 13.97 -14.09 -6.37
C LEU A 40 14.05 -14.13 -4.85
N SER A 41 15.26 -13.97 -4.32
CA SER A 41 15.51 -13.92 -2.87
C SER A 41 15.33 -12.53 -2.25
N ASN A 42 14.72 -11.60 -2.98
CA ASN A 42 14.40 -10.28 -2.48
C ASN A 42 13.36 -10.38 -1.35
N GLU A 43 13.65 -9.76 -0.22
CA GLU A 43 12.71 -9.71 0.92
C GLU A 43 11.54 -8.74 0.68
N GLN A 44 11.72 -7.81 -0.26
CA GLN A 44 10.74 -6.77 -0.60
C GLN A 44 10.43 -6.80 -2.09
N GLY A 45 9.18 -6.49 -2.43
CA GLY A 45 8.76 -6.26 -3.81
C GLY A 45 9.43 -5.04 -4.43
N GLY A 46 9.32 -4.89 -5.74
CA GLY A 46 9.88 -3.76 -6.46
C GLY A 46 9.30 -2.42 -6.01
N HIS A 47 10.05 -1.35 -6.26
CA HIS A 47 9.65 0.00 -5.92
C HIS A 47 8.30 0.38 -6.55
N GLY A 48 7.31 0.68 -5.73
CA GLY A 48 5.96 1.01 -6.19
C GLY A 48 5.11 -0.15 -6.72
N SER A 49 5.56 -1.41 -6.65
CA SER A 49 4.83 -2.59 -7.16
C SER A 49 3.43 -2.73 -6.56
N ASN A 50 3.20 -2.29 -5.33
CA ASN A 50 1.87 -2.27 -4.71
C ASN A 50 0.86 -1.37 -5.44
N SER A 51 1.33 -0.35 -6.13
CA SER A 51 0.49 0.65 -6.82
C SER A 51 0.58 0.56 -8.34
N TYR A 52 1.73 0.16 -8.86
CA TYR A 52 2.07 0.19 -10.29
C TYR A 52 2.59 -1.14 -10.84
N GLY A 53 2.75 -2.17 -9.99
CA GLY A 53 3.19 -3.50 -10.40
C GLY A 53 2.20 -4.22 -11.33
N PRO A 54 2.46 -5.49 -11.67
CA PRO A 54 1.67 -6.23 -12.64
C PRO A 54 0.17 -6.19 -12.32
N MET A 55 -0.62 -5.83 -13.32
CA MET A 55 -2.05 -5.58 -13.21
C MET A 55 -2.74 -5.94 -14.52
N HIS A 56 -3.91 -6.57 -14.44
CA HIS A 56 -4.70 -6.84 -15.65
C HIS A 56 -5.13 -5.53 -16.33
N THR A 57 -5.14 -5.50 -17.65
CA THR A 57 -5.47 -4.28 -18.45
C THR A 57 -6.81 -3.66 -18.03
N ALA A 58 -7.84 -4.48 -17.75
CA ALA A 58 -9.13 -3.98 -17.27
C ALA A 58 -9.02 -3.24 -15.93
N GLN A 59 -8.16 -3.70 -15.03
CA GLN A 59 -7.91 -3.02 -13.75
C GLN A 59 -7.19 -1.69 -13.93
N ILE A 60 -6.28 -1.60 -14.91
CA ILE A 60 -5.61 -0.35 -15.27
C ILE A 60 -6.62 0.65 -15.83
N ILE A 61 -7.46 0.22 -16.78
CA ILE A 61 -8.50 1.06 -17.38
C ILE A 61 -9.46 1.56 -16.29
N GLU A 62 -9.96 0.65 -15.45
CA GLU A 62 -10.85 1.01 -14.34
C GLU A 62 -10.20 2.03 -13.40
N LYS A 63 -8.98 1.74 -12.94
CA LYS A 63 -8.24 2.63 -12.04
C LYS A 63 -8.11 4.05 -12.60
N TYR A 64 -7.71 4.19 -13.86
CA TYR A 64 -7.48 5.50 -14.48
C TYR A 64 -8.76 6.21 -14.95
N SER A 65 -9.91 5.53 -14.91
CA SER A 65 -11.23 6.16 -15.10
C SER A 65 -11.81 6.77 -13.84
N LEU A 66 -11.24 6.45 -12.65
CA LEU A 66 -11.71 6.99 -11.38
C LEU A 66 -11.26 8.43 -11.18
N PRO A 67 -12.05 9.27 -10.46
CA PRO A 67 -11.62 10.59 -10.07
C PRO A 67 -10.47 10.52 -9.06
N ASP A 68 -9.70 11.59 -8.99
CA ASP A 68 -8.65 11.75 -8.00
C ASP A 68 -9.24 12.21 -6.66
N ILE A 69 -8.59 11.86 -5.55
CA ILE A 69 -8.89 12.50 -4.27
C ILE A 69 -8.36 13.92 -4.32
N ASP A 70 -9.18 14.87 -3.90
CA ASP A 70 -8.71 16.20 -3.56
C ASP A 70 -7.95 16.13 -2.23
N TRP A 71 -6.66 16.49 -2.27
CA TRP A 71 -5.75 16.34 -1.15
C TRP A 71 -5.54 17.65 -0.37
N GLU A 72 -6.53 18.47 -0.26
CA GLU A 72 -6.56 19.60 0.67
C GLU A 72 -7.45 19.36 1.92
N PRO A 73 -7.67 18.11 2.36
CA PRO A 73 -8.47 17.88 3.55
C PRO A 73 -7.73 18.33 4.80
N GLU A 74 -8.45 18.94 5.70
CA GLU A 74 -7.96 19.32 7.03
C GLU A 74 -7.87 18.11 7.97
N GLU A 75 -8.50 17.00 7.62
CA GLU A 75 -8.60 15.81 8.45
C GLU A 75 -7.25 15.13 8.64
N LYS A 76 -7.09 14.58 9.83
CA LYS A 76 -5.92 13.76 10.19
C LYS A 76 -6.18 12.32 9.81
N LEU A 77 -5.46 11.86 8.80
CA LEU A 77 -5.69 10.55 8.18
C LEU A 77 -4.49 9.63 8.33
N VAL A 78 -4.78 8.34 8.32
CA VAL A 78 -3.80 7.30 7.99
C VAL A 78 -4.31 6.48 6.80
N ILE A 79 -3.47 6.28 5.81
CA ILE A 79 -3.76 5.47 4.63
C ILE A 79 -3.05 4.15 4.79
N ILE A 80 -3.78 3.05 4.65
CA ILE A 80 -3.26 1.70 4.78
C ILE A 80 -3.55 0.92 3.50
N ASN A 81 -2.48 0.47 2.83
CA ASN A 81 -2.61 -0.41 1.68
C ASN A 81 -2.91 -1.84 2.15
N ILE A 82 -4.01 -2.40 1.66
CA ILE A 82 -4.45 -3.78 1.92
C ILE A 82 -4.44 -4.56 0.61
N ASN A 83 -3.90 -5.79 0.62
CA ASN A 83 -3.65 -6.54 -0.62
C ASN A 83 -4.49 -7.82 -0.75
N ASN A 84 -5.13 -8.28 0.32
CA ASN A 84 -5.79 -9.59 0.38
C ASN A 84 -7.33 -9.46 0.43
N LEU A 85 -7.93 -8.71 -0.49
CA LEU A 85 -9.38 -8.61 -0.60
C LEU A 85 -9.91 -9.55 -1.68
N GLN A 86 -10.97 -10.28 -1.36
CA GLN A 86 -11.74 -11.06 -2.33
C GLN A 86 -12.80 -10.18 -3.01
N ASN A 87 -13.43 -9.29 -2.25
CA ASN A 87 -14.44 -8.37 -2.77
C ASN A 87 -14.16 -6.92 -2.35
N ARG A 88 -13.85 -6.07 -3.32
CA ARG A 88 -13.57 -4.64 -3.11
C ARG A 88 -14.81 -3.80 -2.76
N SER A 89 -16.01 -4.35 -2.89
CA SER A 89 -17.26 -3.68 -2.59
C SER A 89 -17.84 -4.09 -1.25
N ASP A 90 -17.24 -5.06 -0.56
CA ASP A 90 -17.65 -5.51 0.75
C ASP A 90 -16.98 -4.66 1.84
N VAL A 91 -17.74 -3.73 2.40
CA VAL A 91 -17.27 -2.79 3.43
C VAL A 91 -16.81 -3.52 4.70
N ASP A 92 -17.46 -4.62 5.06
CA ASP A 92 -17.10 -5.40 6.25
C ASP A 92 -15.80 -6.16 6.02
N GLU A 93 -15.58 -6.73 4.84
CA GLU A 93 -14.33 -7.35 4.46
C GLU A 93 -13.18 -6.32 4.45
N ILE A 94 -13.40 -5.15 3.84
CA ILE A 94 -12.44 -4.04 3.83
C ILE A 94 -12.08 -3.63 5.26
N TYR A 95 -13.08 -3.44 6.13
CA TYR A 95 -12.87 -3.09 7.53
C TYR A 95 -12.06 -4.16 8.26
N ASN A 96 -12.41 -5.43 8.08
CA ASN A 96 -11.72 -6.54 8.72
C ASN A 96 -10.24 -6.62 8.32
N GLN A 97 -9.90 -6.28 7.09
CA GLN A 97 -8.51 -6.23 6.61
C GLN A 97 -7.77 -5.00 7.16
N VAL A 98 -8.39 -3.81 7.10
CA VAL A 98 -7.69 -2.56 7.44
C VAL A 98 -7.54 -2.34 8.94
N LYS A 99 -8.46 -2.86 9.78
CA LYS A 99 -8.39 -2.72 11.24
C LYS A 99 -7.24 -3.48 11.89
N GLY A 100 -6.66 -4.45 11.18
CA GLY A 100 -5.76 -5.45 11.73
C GLY A 100 -4.35 -4.94 11.99
N HIS A 101 -3.51 -5.77 12.36
CA HIS A 101 -2.23 -5.70 13.08
C HIS A 101 -1.10 -5.02 12.31
N TRP A 102 -1.02 -3.70 12.34
CA TRP A 102 -0.06 -2.89 11.60
C TRP A 102 1.16 -2.48 12.45
N ARG A 103 2.33 -2.43 11.84
CA ARG A 103 3.52 -1.80 12.43
C ARG A 103 3.40 -0.29 12.30
N ILE A 104 2.72 0.33 13.25
CA ILE A 104 2.38 1.75 13.26
C ILE A 104 2.73 2.36 14.62
N SER A 105 3.16 3.61 14.64
CA SER A 105 3.33 4.34 15.90
C SER A 105 1.97 4.60 16.53
N LEU A 106 1.74 4.03 17.72
CA LEU A 106 0.47 4.20 18.44
C LEU A 106 0.18 5.67 18.73
N SER A 107 1.20 6.43 19.14
CA SER A 107 1.07 7.85 19.48
C SER A 107 0.70 8.71 18.27
N ARG A 108 1.16 8.37 17.07
CA ARG A 108 0.73 9.02 15.84
C ARG A 108 -0.65 8.55 15.41
N ALA A 109 -0.89 7.25 15.42
CA ALA A 109 -2.18 6.67 15.06
C ALA A 109 -3.33 7.23 15.91
N GLN A 110 -3.12 7.43 17.21
CA GLN A 110 -4.11 8.03 18.11
C GLN A 110 -4.50 9.48 17.79
N LYS A 111 -3.72 10.17 16.96
CA LYS A 111 -4.05 11.52 16.48
C LYS A 111 -4.87 11.52 15.19
N THR A 112 -5.02 10.36 14.55
CA THR A 112 -5.81 10.24 13.32
C THR A 112 -7.29 10.10 13.64
N GLU A 113 -8.09 10.78 12.86
CA GLU A 113 -9.55 10.71 12.92
C GLU A 113 -10.10 9.61 12.01
N PHE A 114 -9.46 9.47 10.84
CA PHE A 114 -9.91 8.51 9.84
C PHE A 114 -8.79 7.59 9.37
N VAL A 115 -9.19 6.40 8.92
CA VAL A 115 -8.34 5.39 8.29
C VAL A 115 -8.87 5.11 6.90
N ILE A 116 -8.07 5.40 5.87
CA ILE A 116 -8.36 5.06 4.49
C ILE A 116 -7.78 3.68 4.17
N ALA A 117 -8.62 2.78 3.70
CA ALA A 117 -8.21 1.51 3.11
C ALA A 117 -7.95 1.71 1.62
N ALA A 118 -6.77 1.36 1.16
CA ALA A 118 -6.36 1.50 -0.23
C ALA A 118 -5.92 0.17 -0.84
N VAL A 119 -6.21 -0.01 -2.12
CA VAL A 119 -5.74 -1.14 -2.94
C VAL A 119 -5.19 -0.59 -4.24
N ARG A 120 -3.91 -0.88 -4.52
CA ARG A 120 -3.25 -0.51 -5.77
C ARG A 120 -3.42 0.96 -6.17
N GLY A 121 -3.35 1.86 -5.18
CA GLY A 121 -3.46 3.30 -5.37
C GLY A 121 -4.90 3.82 -5.55
N VAL A 122 -5.88 3.02 -5.19
CA VAL A 122 -7.30 3.43 -5.14
C VAL A 122 -7.78 3.32 -3.69
N ALA A 123 -8.36 4.40 -3.16
CA ALA A 123 -9.06 4.40 -1.90
C ALA A 123 -10.42 3.71 -2.09
N ILE A 124 -10.69 2.68 -1.29
CA ILE A 124 -11.89 1.83 -1.42
C ILE A 124 -12.74 1.78 -0.17
N GLY A 125 -12.27 2.37 0.92
CA GLY A 125 -13.02 2.48 2.17
C GLY A 125 -12.38 3.51 3.08
N ILE A 126 -13.20 4.17 3.90
CA ILE A 126 -12.78 5.10 4.93
C ILE A 126 -13.54 4.83 6.23
N PHE A 127 -12.82 4.79 7.34
CA PHE A 127 -13.36 4.39 8.64
C PHE A 127 -12.98 5.41 9.71
N THR A 128 -13.92 5.76 10.58
CA THR A 128 -13.63 6.54 11.77
C THR A 128 -12.86 5.67 12.77
N ALA A 129 -11.68 6.11 13.19
CA ALA A 129 -10.86 5.40 14.16
C ALA A 129 -11.28 5.81 15.59
N GLU A 130 -12.23 5.08 16.19
CA GLU A 130 -12.71 5.38 17.53
C GLU A 130 -11.66 5.10 18.61
N LYS A 131 -10.83 4.07 18.42
CA LYS A 131 -9.79 3.70 19.38
C LYS A 131 -8.67 2.89 18.72
N TRP A 132 -7.45 3.39 18.82
CA TRP A 132 -6.23 2.65 18.52
C TRP A 132 -5.69 1.95 19.77
N MET A 133 -5.19 0.72 19.62
CA MET A 133 -4.65 -0.08 20.71
C MET A 133 -3.51 -0.98 20.22
N LYS A 134 -2.66 -1.40 21.15
CA LYS A 134 -1.65 -2.43 20.86
C LYS A 134 -2.37 -3.76 20.57
N SER A 135 -1.85 -4.50 19.59
CA SER A 135 -2.32 -5.86 19.33
C SER A 135 -2.05 -6.76 20.53
N LYS A 136 -3.00 -7.65 20.84
CA LYS A 136 -2.79 -8.70 21.83
C LYS A 136 -2.08 -9.92 21.23
N ASP A 137 -2.26 -10.13 19.93
CA ASP A 137 -1.82 -11.34 19.22
C ASP A 137 -0.44 -11.18 18.58
N TYR A 138 0.01 -9.93 18.38
CA TYR A 138 1.28 -9.64 17.72
C TYR A 138 2.05 -8.54 18.42
N ASN A 139 3.29 -8.86 18.83
CA ASN A 139 4.20 -7.90 19.42
C ASN A 139 4.53 -6.75 18.42
N ASN A 140 4.64 -5.53 18.94
CA ASN A 140 4.98 -4.33 18.19
C ASN A 140 4.01 -3.99 17.05
N ARG A 141 2.77 -4.44 17.14
CA ARG A 141 1.71 -4.08 16.19
C ARG A 141 0.54 -3.41 16.90
N CYS A 142 -0.19 -2.60 16.15
CA CYS A 142 -1.40 -1.93 16.61
C CYS A 142 -2.58 -2.28 15.71
N CYS A 143 -3.76 -2.20 16.28
CA CYS A 143 -5.03 -2.33 15.58
C CYS A 143 -5.98 -1.22 16.05
N PHE A 144 -7.06 -1.00 15.31
CA PHE A 144 -8.06 -0.03 15.74
C PHE A 144 -9.46 -0.64 15.79
N LYS A 145 -10.31 -0.03 16.60
CA LYS A 145 -11.76 -0.19 16.56
C LYS A 145 -12.36 1.06 15.93
N GLY A 146 -13.37 0.86 15.10
CA GLY A 146 -14.02 1.94 14.42
C GLY A 146 -15.25 1.44 13.66
N LYS A 147 -15.79 2.30 12.83
CA LYS A 147 -16.95 2.07 11.98
C LYS A 147 -16.75 2.81 10.65
N PRO A 148 -17.54 2.52 9.61
CA PRO A 148 -17.53 3.33 8.39
C PRO A 148 -17.69 4.82 8.72
N ALA A 149 -16.94 5.67 8.02
CA ALA A 149 -17.03 7.10 8.20
C ALA A 149 -18.43 7.64 7.84
N PRO A 150 -18.81 8.84 8.32
CA PRO A 150 -20.06 9.47 7.91
C PRO A 150 -20.17 9.59 6.39
N ALA A 151 -21.39 9.56 5.85
CA ALA A 151 -21.65 9.56 4.41
C ALA A 151 -20.96 10.73 3.67
N ILE A 152 -20.92 11.91 4.26
CA ILE A 152 -20.27 13.09 3.68
C ILE A 152 -18.77 12.82 3.47
N VAL A 153 -18.08 12.29 4.49
CA VAL A 153 -16.65 11.95 4.43
C VAL A 153 -16.42 10.78 3.47
N TRP A 154 -17.33 9.81 3.46
CA TRP A 154 -17.26 8.69 2.52
C TRP A 154 -17.33 9.18 1.07
N ASP A 155 -18.27 10.06 0.75
CA ASP A 155 -18.44 10.60 -0.60
C ASP A 155 -17.24 11.46 -1.02
N GLU A 156 -16.64 12.19 -0.08
CA GLU A 156 -15.46 12.99 -0.31
C GLU A 156 -14.23 12.14 -0.70
N PHE A 157 -13.96 11.06 0.03
CA PHE A 157 -12.72 10.27 -0.14
C PHE A 157 -12.91 9.03 -1.00
N ILE A 158 -14.09 8.44 -1.04
CA ILE A 158 -14.37 7.17 -1.73
C ILE A 158 -15.36 7.37 -2.88
N GLY A 159 -16.47 8.06 -2.62
CA GLY A 159 -17.57 8.16 -3.59
C GLY A 159 -18.20 6.80 -3.89
N HIS A 160 -18.69 6.63 -5.11
CA HIS A 160 -19.43 5.42 -5.50
C HIS A 160 -18.53 4.22 -5.85
N ARG A 161 -17.34 4.45 -6.41
CA ARG A 161 -16.46 3.37 -6.97
C ARG A 161 -15.03 3.41 -6.46
N GLY A 162 -14.72 4.27 -5.52
CA GLY A 162 -13.37 4.60 -5.09
C GLY A 162 -12.80 5.83 -5.80
N LYS A 163 -11.72 6.39 -5.26
CA LYS A 163 -10.98 7.52 -5.82
C LYS A 163 -9.49 7.20 -5.84
N ARG A 164 -8.77 7.78 -6.80
CA ARG A 164 -7.32 7.55 -6.93
C ARG A 164 -6.53 8.36 -5.90
N LEU A 165 -5.47 7.74 -5.38
CA LEU A 165 -4.47 8.36 -4.53
C LEU A 165 -3.37 8.95 -5.42
N THR A 166 -3.44 10.23 -5.79
CA THR A 166 -2.55 10.87 -6.78
C THR A 166 -1.59 11.89 -6.22
N ASN A 167 -1.48 12.01 -4.91
CA ASN A 167 -0.56 12.96 -4.31
C ASN A 167 0.90 12.57 -4.61
N ASP A 168 1.71 13.52 -5.10
CA ASP A 168 3.13 13.32 -5.44
C ASP A 168 3.96 12.85 -4.25
N GLY A 169 3.65 13.29 -3.04
CA GLY A 169 4.26 12.81 -1.80
C GLY A 169 3.93 11.35 -1.45
N MET A 170 2.98 10.73 -2.14
CA MET A 170 2.57 9.34 -1.91
C MET A 170 3.12 8.35 -2.94
N LYS A 171 3.76 8.82 -4.02
CA LYS A 171 4.16 7.99 -5.16
C LYS A 171 5.24 6.95 -4.87
N HIS A 172 6.05 7.08 -3.83
CA HIS A 172 7.29 6.31 -3.70
C HIS A 172 7.53 5.64 -2.34
N ILE A 173 6.50 5.38 -1.56
CA ILE A 173 6.68 4.77 -0.24
C ILE A 173 6.40 3.28 -0.31
N GLN A 174 7.42 2.45 -0.06
CA GLN A 174 7.30 0.98 0.08
C GLN A 174 6.47 0.57 1.32
N ASN A 175 6.38 1.46 2.32
CA ASN A 175 5.60 1.21 3.52
C ASN A 175 4.09 1.18 3.17
N PRO A 176 3.34 0.14 3.57
CA PRO A 176 1.90 0.08 3.37
C PRO A 176 1.14 1.16 4.15
N ILE A 177 1.77 1.85 5.09
CA ILE A 177 1.16 2.84 5.97
C ILE A 177 1.69 4.23 5.64
N ARG A 178 0.79 5.17 5.49
CA ARG A 178 1.07 6.59 5.25
C ARG A 178 0.23 7.47 6.15
N TYR A 179 0.80 8.56 6.63
CA TYR A 179 0.10 9.55 7.45
C TYR A 179 -0.15 10.82 6.65
N TRP A 180 -1.29 11.45 6.90
CA TRP A 180 -1.67 12.75 6.37
C TRP A 180 -2.04 13.68 7.53
N ASN A 181 -1.48 14.87 7.59
CA ASN A 181 -1.71 15.90 8.64
C ASN A 181 -1.46 15.42 10.10
N VAL A 182 -0.56 14.43 10.33
CA VAL A 182 -0.31 13.81 11.64
C VAL A 182 1.15 13.89 12.06
#